data_323d5d2e0bac1da79c5a497411337c27
#
_entry.id   323d5d2e0bac1da79c5a497411337c27
#
_cell.length_a   1.000
_cell.length_b   1.000
_cell.length_c   1.000
_cell.angle_alpha   90.00
_cell.angle_beta   90.00
_cell.angle_gamma   90.00
#
_symmetry.space_group_name_H-M   'P 1'
#
loop_
_entity.id
_entity.type
_entity.pdbx_description
1 polymer ?
#
loop_
_entity_poly.entity_id
_entity_poly.type
_entity_poly.pdbx_seq_one_letter_code
_entity_poly.pdbx_strand_id
1 'polypeptide(L)'
;LPALFVTGDVNILLSEADIRDYPGLWITGNGKGGVTGVLPAYPASEKAHNDRNVYVTGREDYLAVTSGTRTYPWRLFIITDSDAKLVESEMVYRLGAPPAPGSDFSWVKPGKVAWDWYNANNLFGVDFRAGLNNDTYKYYIDFASANGIEYVILDEGWYNLGDVLDQAPGFDVEELCDYAASKNVGIILWVIWKSFHDRIDEALAQYEKWGVKGIKVDFMQRDDQWMVNNYHE
;
A
#
# COMPACT_ATOMS: atom_id res chain seq x y z
N LEU A 1 -5.28 -2.83 13.36
CA LEU A 1 -6.14 -4.00 13.07
C LEU A 1 -5.88 -4.53 11.67
N PRO A 2 -6.23 -5.81 11.34
CA PRO A 2 -7.01 -6.74 12.16
C PRO A 2 -6.22 -7.40 13.29
N ALA A 3 -6.94 -8.00 14.26
CA ALA A 3 -6.34 -8.78 15.35
C ALA A 3 -7.16 -10.06 15.61
N LEU A 4 -6.46 -11.19 15.63
CA LEU A 4 -7.06 -12.50 15.86
C LEU A 4 -6.80 -12.96 17.31
N PHE A 5 -7.86 -13.33 18.01
CA PHE A 5 -7.82 -13.94 19.33
C PHE A 5 -8.28 -15.39 19.22
N VAL A 6 -7.42 -16.32 19.62
CA VAL A 6 -7.70 -17.76 19.66
C VAL A 6 -7.96 -18.16 21.10
N THR A 7 -9.16 -18.67 21.40
CA THR A 7 -9.60 -18.99 22.77
C THR A 7 -9.73 -20.50 23.05
N GLY A 8 -9.31 -21.34 22.14
CA GLY A 8 -9.46 -22.81 22.24
C GLY A 8 -10.74 -23.32 21.58
N ASP A 9 -11.90 -22.76 21.91
CA ASP A 9 -13.18 -23.18 21.33
C ASP A 9 -13.65 -22.32 20.17
N VAL A 10 -13.27 -21.06 20.17
CA VAL A 10 -13.64 -20.09 19.13
C VAL A 10 -12.48 -19.17 18.77
N ASN A 11 -12.47 -18.73 17.54
CA ASN A 11 -11.63 -17.66 17.01
C ASN A 11 -12.44 -16.37 16.95
N ILE A 12 -11.84 -15.27 17.40
CA ILE A 12 -12.45 -13.93 17.39
C ILE A 12 -11.54 -13.02 16.58
N LEU A 13 -11.98 -12.60 15.41
CA LEU A 13 -11.28 -11.59 14.61
C LEU A 13 -11.92 -10.24 14.85
N LEU A 14 -11.15 -9.32 15.43
CA LEU A 14 -11.50 -7.91 15.53
C LEU A 14 -10.94 -7.19 14.29
N SER A 15 -11.80 -6.49 13.57
CA SER A 15 -11.43 -5.74 12.37
C SER A 15 -12.21 -4.44 12.25
N GLU A 16 -11.92 -3.70 11.21
CA GLU A 16 -12.59 -2.45 10.84
C GLU A 16 -13.07 -2.52 9.40
N ALA A 17 -14.09 -1.74 9.08
CA ALA A 17 -14.55 -1.52 7.72
C ALA A 17 -14.96 -0.06 7.51
N ASP A 18 -14.88 0.42 6.27
CA ASP A 18 -15.25 1.77 5.86
C ASP A 18 -14.51 2.87 6.66
N ILE A 19 -13.20 2.71 6.79
CA ILE A 19 -12.35 3.68 7.48
C ILE A 19 -12.15 4.87 6.54
N ARG A 20 -12.91 5.94 6.78
CA ARG A 20 -12.86 7.16 5.99
C ARG A 20 -12.93 8.37 6.90
N ASP A 21 -12.07 9.34 6.67
CA ASP A 21 -12.06 10.64 7.35
C ASP A 21 -12.18 10.52 8.89
N TYR A 22 -11.56 9.47 9.44
CA TYR A 22 -11.53 9.15 10.87
C TYR A 22 -10.36 8.21 11.17
N PRO A 23 -9.73 8.28 12.34
CA PRO A 23 -8.56 7.45 12.64
C PRO A 23 -8.90 5.96 12.73
N GLY A 24 -7.93 5.12 12.34
CA GLY A 24 -7.95 3.67 12.53
C GLY A 24 -7.82 3.28 14.01
N LEU A 25 -8.36 2.11 14.36
CA LEU A 25 -8.34 1.57 15.72
C LEU A 25 -7.09 0.75 15.98
N TRP A 26 -6.35 1.09 17.02
CA TRP A 26 -5.33 0.26 17.65
C TRP A 26 -5.88 -0.45 18.88
N ILE A 27 -5.22 -1.52 19.29
CA ILE A 27 -5.50 -2.21 20.54
C ILE A 27 -4.24 -2.32 21.37
N THR A 28 -4.42 -2.23 22.70
CA THR A 28 -3.36 -2.46 23.68
C THR A 28 -3.86 -3.40 24.77
N GLY A 29 -2.98 -4.22 25.34
CA GLY A 29 -3.32 -5.06 26.47
C GLY A 29 -3.71 -4.22 27.71
N ASN A 30 -4.78 -4.60 28.39
CA ASN A 30 -5.28 -3.89 29.58
C ASN A 30 -4.67 -4.38 30.91
N GLY A 31 -3.73 -5.33 30.86
CA GLY A 31 -3.11 -5.94 32.05
C GLY A 31 -4.04 -6.87 32.87
N LYS A 32 -5.26 -7.12 32.40
CA LYS A 32 -6.29 -7.95 33.06
C LYS A 32 -6.80 -9.08 32.17
N GLY A 33 -6.00 -9.51 31.20
CA GLY A 33 -6.37 -10.57 30.25
C GLY A 33 -7.28 -10.12 29.10
N GLY A 34 -7.43 -8.82 28.88
CA GLY A 34 -8.22 -8.25 27.79
C GLY A 34 -7.47 -7.13 27.06
N VAL A 35 -8.15 -6.48 26.15
CA VAL A 35 -7.62 -5.38 25.34
C VAL A 35 -8.46 -4.11 25.51
N THR A 36 -7.82 -2.98 25.27
CA THR A 36 -8.46 -1.65 25.20
C THR A 36 -8.20 -1.06 23.82
N GLY A 37 -9.22 -0.48 23.20
CA GLY A 37 -9.09 0.26 21.96
C GLY A 37 -8.42 1.61 22.18
N VAL A 38 -7.54 1.99 21.27
CA VAL A 38 -6.85 3.29 21.26
C VAL A 38 -6.98 3.88 19.86
N LEU A 39 -7.43 5.12 19.77
CA LEU A 39 -7.49 5.89 18.53
C LEU A 39 -6.41 6.97 18.56
N PRO A 40 -5.58 7.10 17.53
CA PRO A 40 -4.59 8.18 17.48
C PRO A 40 -5.29 9.54 17.33
N ALA A 41 -4.92 10.50 18.20
CA ALA A 41 -5.41 11.86 18.11
C ALA A 41 -4.85 12.57 16.86
N TYR A 42 -5.53 13.62 16.40
CA TYR A 42 -5.14 14.39 15.22
C TYR A 42 -3.72 14.97 15.38
N PRO A 43 -2.89 14.96 14.32
CA PRO A 43 -1.53 15.49 14.40
C PRO A 43 -1.54 17.04 14.52
N ALA A 44 -0.91 17.57 15.55
CA ALA A 44 -0.69 19.01 15.74
C ALA A 44 0.66 19.47 15.17
N SER A 45 1.65 18.60 15.21
CA SER A 45 2.98 18.87 14.66
C SER A 45 3.68 17.59 14.21
N GLU A 46 4.53 17.73 13.21
CA GLU A 46 5.23 16.62 12.59
C GLU A 46 6.70 16.95 12.38
N LYS A 47 7.54 15.93 12.32
CA LYS A 47 8.95 16.04 11.99
C LYS A 47 9.39 14.89 11.11
N ALA A 48 9.99 15.22 9.97
CA ALA A 48 10.69 14.23 9.16
C ALA A 48 11.88 13.67 9.98
N HIS A 49 11.99 12.36 10.06
CA HIS A 49 13.09 11.67 10.74
C HIS A 49 14.20 11.28 9.75
N ASN A 50 13.79 10.83 8.60
CA ASN A 50 14.63 10.48 7.47
C ASN A 50 13.82 10.67 6.18
N ASP A 51 14.29 10.13 5.09
CA ASP A 51 13.60 10.14 3.80
C ASP A 51 12.27 9.34 3.76
N ARG A 52 12.05 8.43 4.72
CA ARG A 52 10.90 7.49 4.75
C ARG A 52 9.85 7.85 5.80
N ASN A 53 10.27 8.41 6.92
CA ASN A 53 9.40 8.53 8.09
C ASN A 53 9.11 9.97 8.44
N VAL A 54 7.84 10.25 8.70
CA VAL A 54 7.38 11.51 9.30
C VAL A 54 6.69 11.16 10.62
N TYR A 55 7.30 11.53 11.74
CA TYR A 55 6.77 11.29 13.07
C TYR A 55 5.88 12.44 13.53
N VAL A 56 4.75 12.09 14.11
CA VAL A 56 3.91 13.02 14.83
C VAL A 56 4.59 13.37 16.16
N THR A 57 5.00 14.61 16.32
CA THR A 57 5.72 15.12 17.51
C THR A 57 4.80 15.81 18.52
N GLY A 58 3.60 16.22 18.09
CA GLY A 58 2.55 16.77 18.93
C GLY A 58 1.18 16.33 18.41
N ARG A 59 0.24 16.12 19.31
CA ARG A 59 -1.14 15.74 18.98
C ARG A 59 -2.12 16.72 19.59
N GLU A 60 -3.23 16.92 18.91
CA GLU A 60 -4.36 17.69 19.39
C GLU A 60 -5.09 16.92 20.51
N ASP A 61 -6.01 17.59 21.20
CA ASP A 61 -6.88 17.00 22.22
C ASP A 61 -8.17 16.39 21.65
N TYR A 62 -8.27 16.28 20.32
CA TYR A 62 -9.36 15.66 19.59
C TYR A 62 -8.84 14.60 18.62
N LEU A 63 -9.72 13.68 18.22
CA LEU A 63 -9.39 12.55 17.30
C LEU A 63 -9.48 12.95 15.84
N ALA A 64 -10.49 13.77 15.50
CA ALA A 64 -10.81 14.09 14.11
C ALA A 64 -11.56 15.42 14.02
N VAL A 65 -11.40 16.09 12.88
CA VAL A 65 -12.22 17.22 12.46
C VAL A 65 -13.17 16.72 11.39
N THR A 66 -14.47 16.76 11.67
CA THR A 66 -15.49 16.22 10.76
C THR A 66 -16.57 17.24 10.52
N SER A 67 -17.21 17.19 9.36
CA SER A 67 -18.32 18.09 9.02
C SER A 67 -19.68 17.43 9.28
N GLY A 68 -20.57 18.13 9.95
CA GLY A 68 -21.99 17.79 10.05
C GLY A 68 -22.31 16.38 10.56
N THR A 69 -23.44 15.86 10.14
CA THR A 69 -23.86 14.47 10.39
C THR A 69 -23.17 13.54 9.40
N ARG A 70 -22.59 12.46 9.92
CA ARG A 70 -21.85 11.47 9.12
C ARG A 70 -22.00 10.07 9.69
N THR A 71 -21.62 9.08 8.91
CA THR A 71 -21.34 7.70 9.38
C THR A 71 -19.91 7.62 9.88
N TYR A 72 -19.66 6.67 10.78
CA TYR A 72 -18.33 6.39 11.30
C TYR A 72 -17.87 5.00 10.86
N PRO A 73 -16.54 4.71 10.87
CA PRO A 73 -16.03 3.39 10.56
C PRO A 73 -16.66 2.30 11.43
N TRP A 74 -16.91 1.15 10.84
CA TRP A 74 -17.38 -0.02 11.58
C TRP A 74 -16.24 -0.65 12.37
N ARG A 75 -16.53 -1.08 13.59
CA ARG A 75 -15.71 -1.99 14.39
C ARG A 75 -16.48 -3.28 14.53
N LEU A 76 -15.91 -4.36 14.01
CA LEU A 76 -16.63 -5.63 13.91
C LEU A 76 -15.84 -6.77 14.53
N PHE A 77 -16.58 -7.72 15.07
CA PHE A 77 -16.07 -9.00 15.56
C PHE A 77 -16.61 -10.12 14.68
N ILE A 78 -15.72 -10.93 14.12
CA ILE A 78 -16.08 -12.17 13.43
C ILE A 78 -15.75 -13.30 14.42
N ILE A 79 -16.79 -14.00 14.87
CA ILE A 79 -16.67 -15.06 15.86
C ILE A 79 -17.00 -16.40 15.19
N THR A 80 -16.09 -17.35 15.24
CA THR A 80 -16.24 -18.63 14.56
C THR A 80 -15.45 -19.73 15.25
N ASP A 81 -15.91 -20.96 15.09
CA ASP A 81 -15.28 -22.20 15.51
C ASP A 81 -14.33 -22.81 14.45
N SER A 82 -14.12 -22.11 13.33
CA SER A 82 -13.37 -22.63 12.19
C SER A 82 -12.52 -21.55 11.53
N ASP A 83 -11.24 -21.85 11.28
CA ASP A 83 -10.31 -20.98 10.55
C ASP A 83 -10.79 -20.74 9.11
N ALA A 84 -11.36 -21.75 8.47
CA ALA A 84 -11.88 -21.63 7.10
C ALA A 84 -12.98 -20.56 7.02
N LYS A 85 -13.87 -20.49 8.00
CA LYS A 85 -14.93 -19.46 8.06
C LYS A 85 -14.39 -18.04 8.25
N LEU A 86 -13.20 -17.87 8.83
CA LEU A 86 -12.53 -16.55 8.88
C LEU A 86 -12.09 -16.11 7.49
N VAL A 87 -11.46 -17.02 6.74
CA VAL A 87 -10.98 -16.73 5.37
C VAL A 87 -12.14 -16.46 4.41
N GLU A 88 -13.26 -17.18 4.59
CA GLU A 88 -14.46 -17.02 3.75
C GLU A 88 -15.33 -15.81 4.14
N SER A 89 -14.98 -15.10 5.21
CA SER A 89 -15.83 -14.01 5.73
C SER A 89 -15.78 -12.77 4.83
N GLU A 90 -16.94 -12.36 4.34
CA GLU A 90 -17.14 -11.15 3.54
C GLU A 90 -17.59 -9.93 4.37
N MET A 91 -17.57 -10.02 5.71
CA MET A 91 -18.14 -8.98 6.58
C MET A 91 -17.54 -7.60 6.34
N VAL A 92 -16.24 -7.50 6.14
CA VAL A 92 -15.56 -6.22 5.87
C VAL A 92 -16.09 -5.60 4.57
N TYR A 93 -16.25 -6.40 3.51
CA TYR A 93 -16.77 -5.91 2.22
C TYR A 93 -18.25 -5.52 2.30
N ARG A 94 -19.04 -6.26 3.07
CA ARG A 94 -20.50 -5.97 3.22
C ARG A 94 -20.79 -4.71 4.02
N LEU A 95 -19.86 -4.33 4.91
CA LEU A 95 -19.95 -3.12 5.73
C LEU A 95 -19.28 -1.90 5.10
N GLY A 96 -18.46 -2.11 4.07
CA GLY A 96 -17.84 -1.03 3.31
C GLY A 96 -18.87 -0.25 2.47
N ALA A 97 -18.62 1.03 2.28
CA ALA A 97 -19.43 1.84 1.37
C ALA A 97 -19.32 1.29 -0.07
N PRO A 98 -20.43 1.20 -0.80
CA PRO A 98 -20.39 0.78 -2.20
C PRO A 98 -19.61 1.80 -3.03
N PRO A 99 -19.06 1.38 -4.19
CA PRO A 99 -18.47 2.31 -5.14
C PRO A 99 -19.44 3.44 -5.51
N ALA A 100 -18.90 4.61 -5.83
CA ALA A 100 -19.72 5.72 -6.31
C ALA A 100 -20.52 5.31 -7.56
N PRO A 101 -21.77 5.76 -7.70
CA PRO A 101 -22.56 5.46 -8.90
C PRO A 101 -21.80 5.88 -10.18
N GLY A 102 -21.72 4.96 -11.13
CA GLY A 102 -21.01 5.19 -12.40
C GLY A 102 -19.51 4.91 -12.37
N SER A 103 -18.96 4.41 -11.24
CA SER A 103 -17.56 3.95 -11.20
C SER A 103 -17.33 2.80 -12.18
N ASP A 104 -16.29 2.90 -12.98
CA ASP A 104 -15.83 1.82 -13.87
C ASP A 104 -14.43 1.35 -13.42
N PHE A 105 -14.34 0.10 -13.03
CA PHE A 105 -13.11 -0.58 -12.65
C PHE A 105 -12.65 -1.62 -13.67
N SER A 106 -13.21 -1.61 -14.88
CA SER A 106 -12.87 -2.58 -15.95
C SER A 106 -11.41 -2.50 -16.38
N TRP A 107 -10.77 -1.35 -16.14
CA TRP A 107 -9.35 -1.12 -16.42
C TRP A 107 -8.42 -1.82 -15.41
N VAL A 108 -8.89 -2.14 -14.19
CA VAL A 108 -8.11 -2.87 -13.19
C VAL A 108 -7.96 -4.31 -13.63
N LYS A 109 -6.75 -4.76 -13.81
CA LYS A 109 -6.44 -6.15 -14.18
C LYS A 109 -5.67 -6.80 -13.03
N PRO A 110 -6.30 -7.74 -12.30
CA PRO A 110 -5.59 -8.48 -11.25
C PRO A 110 -4.52 -9.39 -11.86
N GLY A 111 -3.46 -9.67 -11.13
CA GLY A 111 -2.40 -10.53 -11.60
C GLY A 111 -1.34 -10.79 -10.54
N LYS A 112 -0.42 -11.69 -10.87
CA LYS A 112 0.76 -11.99 -10.06
C LYS A 112 1.84 -10.95 -10.33
N VAL A 113 2.70 -10.72 -9.34
CA VAL A 113 3.80 -9.75 -9.42
C VAL A 113 5.12 -10.47 -9.16
N ALA A 114 6.08 -10.32 -10.08
CA ALA A 114 7.48 -10.63 -9.79
C ALA A 114 8.08 -9.44 -9.03
N TRP A 115 8.57 -9.71 -7.84
CA TRP A 115 9.07 -8.68 -6.91
C TRP A 115 10.54 -8.94 -6.58
N ASP A 116 11.40 -8.03 -7.01
CA ASP A 116 12.85 -8.06 -6.93
C ASP A 116 13.42 -7.98 -5.50
N TRP A 117 12.69 -7.35 -4.59
CA TRP A 117 13.12 -7.12 -3.22
C TRP A 117 13.45 -8.43 -2.46
N TYR A 118 12.74 -9.52 -2.74
CA TYR A 118 12.96 -10.81 -2.07
C TYR A 118 14.31 -11.44 -2.37
N ASN A 119 14.92 -11.18 -3.52
CA ASN A 119 16.23 -11.72 -3.86
C ASN A 119 17.32 -10.65 -4.03
N ALA A 120 17.03 -9.42 -3.61
CA ALA A 120 17.94 -8.27 -3.63
C ALA A 120 18.56 -8.02 -5.02
N ASN A 121 17.77 -8.17 -6.10
CA ASN A 121 18.19 -8.04 -7.51
C ASN A 121 19.38 -8.96 -7.90
N ASN A 122 19.62 -10.05 -7.16
CA ASN A 122 20.69 -10.99 -7.48
C ASN A 122 20.26 -11.92 -8.62
N LEU A 123 21.05 -11.91 -9.69
CA LEU A 123 20.93 -12.84 -10.83
C LEU A 123 22.23 -13.58 -11.02
N PHE A 124 22.12 -14.82 -11.51
CA PHE A 124 23.27 -15.67 -11.84
C PHE A 124 23.18 -16.14 -13.29
N GLY A 125 24.32 -16.36 -13.94
CA GLY A 125 24.39 -16.85 -15.31
C GLY A 125 23.97 -15.82 -16.36
N VAL A 126 24.08 -14.54 -16.05
CA VAL A 126 23.87 -13.39 -16.95
C VAL A 126 25.19 -12.79 -17.38
N ASP A 127 25.22 -12.14 -18.54
CA ASP A 127 26.40 -11.51 -19.14
C ASP A 127 26.53 -10.01 -18.82
N PHE A 128 25.69 -9.52 -17.90
CA PHE A 128 25.71 -8.16 -17.40
C PHE A 128 25.83 -8.12 -15.85
N ARG A 129 26.10 -6.95 -15.31
CA ARG A 129 26.15 -6.76 -13.83
C ARG A 129 24.72 -6.66 -13.31
N ALA A 130 24.28 -7.69 -12.56
CA ALA A 130 23.01 -7.65 -11.85
C ALA A 130 22.98 -6.56 -10.77
N GLY A 131 21.81 -5.98 -10.53
CA GLY A 131 21.57 -4.93 -9.55
C GLY A 131 20.46 -3.97 -9.98
N LEU A 132 20.49 -2.75 -9.48
CA LEU A 132 19.51 -1.70 -9.78
C LEU A 132 19.83 -1.06 -11.14
N ASN A 133 19.34 -1.66 -12.21
CA ASN A 133 19.52 -1.18 -13.60
C ASN A 133 18.53 -1.82 -14.57
N ASN A 134 18.36 -1.23 -15.74
CA ASN A 134 17.43 -1.71 -16.76
C ASN A 134 17.68 -3.15 -17.21
N ASP A 135 18.94 -3.58 -17.35
CA ASP A 135 19.24 -4.94 -17.80
C ASP A 135 18.70 -5.99 -16.82
N THR A 136 18.85 -5.76 -15.52
CA THR A 136 18.28 -6.63 -14.49
C THR A 136 16.76 -6.69 -14.58
N TYR A 137 16.10 -5.56 -14.74
CA TYR A 137 14.63 -5.54 -14.84
C TYR A 137 14.11 -6.09 -16.16
N LYS A 138 14.84 -5.95 -17.27
CA LYS A 138 14.51 -6.67 -18.51
C LYS A 138 14.55 -8.19 -18.33
N TYR A 139 15.51 -8.69 -17.56
CA TYR A 139 15.57 -10.13 -17.21
C TYR A 139 14.34 -10.56 -16.39
N TYR A 140 13.92 -9.76 -15.39
CA TYR A 140 12.68 -10.04 -14.63
C TYR A 140 11.44 -9.98 -15.52
N ILE A 141 11.37 -9.06 -16.47
CA ILE A 141 10.27 -8.94 -17.42
C ILE A 141 10.21 -10.19 -18.32
N ASP A 142 11.36 -10.67 -18.84
CA ASP A 142 11.42 -11.88 -19.63
C ASP A 142 11.00 -13.11 -18.84
N PHE A 143 11.46 -13.22 -17.59
CA PHE A 143 11.04 -14.28 -16.67
C PHE A 143 9.53 -14.21 -16.40
N ALA A 144 8.98 -13.03 -16.10
CA ALA A 144 7.56 -12.85 -15.87
C ALA A 144 6.73 -13.27 -17.08
N SER A 145 7.11 -12.81 -18.28
CA SER A 145 6.47 -13.18 -19.53
C SER A 145 6.48 -14.70 -19.78
N ALA A 146 7.64 -15.34 -19.60
CA ALA A 146 7.80 -16.77 -19.81
C ALA A 146 7.01 -17.65 -18.82
N ASN A 147 6.70 -17.11 -17.62
CA ASN A 147 6.03 -17.85 -16.54
C ASN A 147 4.57 -17.40 -16.32
N GLY A 148 4.01 -16.57 -17.18
CA GLY A 148 2.62 -16.10 -17.05
C GLY A 148 2.42 -15.26 -15.77
N ILE A 149 3.38 -14.40 -15.45
CA ILE A 149 3.30 -13.40 -14.39
C ILE A 149 2.97 -12.07 -15.06
N GLU A 150 1.91 -11.42 -14.59
CA GLU A 150 1.33 -10.27 -15.26
C GLU A 150 2.12 -8.99 -15.03
N TYR A 151 2.84 -8.88 -13.90
CA TYR A 151 3.51 -7.64 -13.51
C TYR A 151 4.92 -7.87 -12.97
N VAL A 152 5.76 -6.85 -13.14
CA VAL A 152 7.04 -6.69 -12.42
C VAL A 152 6.96 -5.39 -11.62
N ILE A 153 7.36 -5.44 -10.36
CA ILE A 153 7.48 -4.23 -9.54
C ILE A 153 8.95 -3.79 -9.47
N LEU A 154 9.19 -2.52 -9.75
CA LEU A 154 10.43 -1.84 -9.43
C LEU A 154 10.34 -1.36 -7.99
N ASP A 155 11.01 -2.04 -7.05
CA ASP A 155 11.05 -1.65 -5.64
C ASP A 155 12.05 -0.48 -5.43
N GLU A 156 12.40 -0.15 -4.22
CA GLU A 156 13.28 0.98 -3.88
C GLU A 156 14.57 0.99 -4.73
N GLY A 157 14.91 2.14 -5.28
CA GLY A 157 16.16 2.39 -5.97
C GLY A 157 16.05 2.77 -7.44
N TRP A 158 14.86 2.77 -8.04
CA TRP A 158 14.65 3.23 -9.41
C TRP A 158 14.65 4.78 -9.53
N TYR A 159 14.47 5.50 -8.40
CA TYR A 159 14.53 6.96 -8.35
C TYR A 159 15.41 7.44 -7.18
N ASN A 160 15.92 8.68 -7.27
CA ASN A 160 16.66 9.32 -6.20
C ASN A 160 15.71 9.74 -5.07
N LEU A 161 15.90 9.20 -3.87
CA LEU A 161 15.00 9.41 -2.74
C LEU A 161 14.75 10.90 -2.47
N GLY A 162 13.49 11.25 -2.32
CA GLY A 162 13.01 12.61 -2.14
C GLY A 162 12.34 13.22 -3.37
N ASP A 163 12.56 12.69 -4.58
CA ASP A 163 11.86 13.14 -5.79
C ASP A 163 11.47 11.94 -6.68
N VAL A 164 10.21 11.56 -6.66
CA VAL A 164 9.64 10.43 -7.41
C VAL A 164 9.64 10.62 -8.95
N LEU A 165 10.14 11.73 -9.43
CA LEU A 165 10.34 12.00 -10.88
C LEU A 165 11.82 12.04 -11.29
N ASP A 166 12.74 12.01 -10.32
CA ASP A 166 14.18 12.00 -10.57
C ASP A 166 14.71 10.56 -10.62
N GLN A 167 14.75 9.99 -11.82
CA GLN A 167 15.20 8.60 -12.01
C GLN A 167 16.66 8.42 -11.59
N ALA A 168 16.95 7.33 -10.89
CA ALA A 168 18.30 6.99 -10.48
C ALA A 168 19.18 6.60 -11.69
N PRO A 169 20.50 6.79 -11.60
CA PRO A 169 21.41 6.38 -12.65
C PRO A 169 21.27 4.88 -13.00
N GLY A 170 21.13 4.59 -14.28
CA GLY A 170 20.94 3.21 -14.77
C GLY A 170 19.48 2.83 -15.00
N PHE A 171 18.55 3.73 -14.74
CA PHE A 171 17.14 3.56 -15.03
C PHE A 171 16.65 4.45 -16.17
N ASP A 172 15.84 3.86 -17.03
CA ASP A 172 14.92 4.49 -17.95
C ASP A 172 13.60 3.75 -17.83
N VAL A 173 12.66 4.33 -17.09
CA VAL A 173 11.37 3.71 -16.77
C VAL A 173 10.49 3.62 -18.02
N GLU A 174 10.54 4.61 -18.91
CA GLU A 174 9.80 4.61 -20.18
C GLU A 174 10.24 3.43 -21.05
N GLU A 175 11.55 3.24 -21.20
CA GLU A 175 12.12 2.09 -21.92
C GLU A 175 11.69 0.74 -21.31
N LEU A 176 11.68 0.64 -19.96
CA LEU A 176 11.24 -0.56 -19.28
C LEU A 176 9.74 -0.83 -19.47
N CYS A 177 8.90 0.20 -19.45
CA CYS A 177 7.47 0.07 -19.72
C CYS A 177 7.19 -0.38 -21.14
N ASP A 178 7.89 0.19 -22.12
CA ASP A 178 7.78 -0.21 -23.53
C ASP A 178 8.23 -1.66 -23.74
N TYR A 179 9.37 -2.03 -23.13
CA TYR A 179 9.86 -3.41 -23.19
C TYR A 179 8.89 -4.39 -22.56
N ALA A 180 8.37 -4.09 -21.38
CA ALA A 180 7.39 -4.90 -20.68
C ALA A 180 6.09 -5.04 -21.47
N ALA A 181 5.58 -3.96 -22.05
CA ALA A 181 4.40 -3.98 -22.90
C ALA A 181 4.57 -4.90 -24.10
N SER A 182 5.77 -4.93 -24.74
CA SER A 182 6.09 -5.84 -25.85
C SER A 182 6.06 -7.32 -25.46
N LYS A 183 6.15 -7.62 -24.16
CA LYS A 183 6.14 -8.95 -23.55
C LYS A 183 4.82 -9.29 -22.86
N ASN A 184 3.80 -8.44 -22.93
CA ASN A 184 2.53 -8.53 -22.19
C ASN A 184 2.72 -8.54 -20.66
N VAL A 185 3.68 -7.78 -20.15
CA VAL A 185 3.95 -7.58 -18.73
C VAL A 185 3.73 -6.12 -18.39
N GLY A 186 3.17 -5.83 -17.22
CA GLY A 186 2.98 -4.47 -16.72
C GLY A 186 4.06 -4.09 -15.70
N ILE A 187 4.41 -2.81 -15.63
CA ILE A 187 5.32 -2.28 -14.63
C ILE A 187 4.52 -1.63 -13.50
N ILE A 188 4.91 -1.94 -12.26
CA ILE A 188 4.44 -1.30 -11.04
C ILE A 188 5.64 -0.55 -10.44
N LEU A 189 5.44 0.68 -9.99
CA LEU A 189 6.49 1.47 -9.34
C LEU A 189 6.26 1.52 -7.83
N TRP A 190 7.32 1.26 -7.07
CA TRP A 190 7.34 1.52 -5.64
C TRP A 190 7.71 2.99 -5.37
N VAL A 191 7.01 3.62 -4.43
CA VAL A 191 7.27 5.00 -4.03
C VAL A 191 7.12 5.18 -2.52
N ILE A 192 7.88 6.13 -1.95
CA ILE A 192 7.66 6.62 -0.59
C ILE A 192 6.46 7.57 -0.59
N TRP A 193 5.50 7.34 0.31
CA TRP A 193 4.28 8.12 0.40
C TRP A 193 4.54 9.64 0.42
N LYS A 194 5.53 10.10 1.20
CA LYS A 194 5.79 11.53 1.39
C LYS A 194 6.23 12.22 0.10
N SER A 195 7.22 11.64 -0.58
CA SER A 195 7.72 12.16 -1.86
C SER A 195 6.66 12.08 -2.96
N PHE A 196 5.78 11.07 -2.89
CA PHE A 196 4.67 10.91 -3.83
C PHE A 196 3.55 11.91 -3.56
N HIS A 197 3.09 12.05 -2.30
CA HIS A 197 2.06 13.00 -1.89
C HIS A 197 2.44 14.44 -2.25
N ASP A 198 3.69 14.84 -2.08
CA ASP A 198 4.15 16.20 -2.37
C ASP A 198 4.06 16.54 -3.88
N ARG A 199 3.98 15.54 -4.76
CA ARG A 199 3.96 15.69 -6.24
C ARG A 199 2.96 14.75 -6.93
N ILE A 200 1.88 14.38 -6.28
CA ILE A 200 0.97 13.31 -6.73
C ILE A 200 0.45 13.54 -8.15
N ASP A 201 -0.05 14.72 -8.47
CA ASP A 201 -0.60 15.03 -9.81
C ASP A 201 0.45 14.94 -10.90
N GLU A 202 1.66 15.49 -10.66
CA GLU A 202 2.75 15.45 -11.62
C GLU A 202 3.26 14.02 -11.82
N ALA A 203 3.39 13.27 -10.73
CA ALA A 203 3.85 11.89 -10.75
C ALA A 203 2.86 11.01 -11.52
N LEU A 204 1.57 11.08 -11.20
CA LEU A 204 0.54 10.32 -11.90
C LEU A 204 0.51 10.61 -13.40
N ALA A 205 0.56 11.89 -13.78
CA ALA A 205 0.59 12.28 -15.19
C ALA A 205 1.83 11.74 -15.93
N GLN A 206 3.00 11.76 -15.26
CA GLN A 206 4.23 11.22 -15.85
C GLN A 206 4.22 9.68 -15.92
N TYR A 207 3.71 9.00 -14.88
CA TYR A 207 3.64 7.54 -14.85
C TYR A 207 2.65 6.99 -15.88
N GLU A 208 1.51 7.67 -16.07
CA GLU A 208 0.57 7.37 -17.16
C GLU A 208 1.26 7.49 -18.53
N LYS A 209 2.00 8.56 -18.75
CA LYS A 209 2.75 8.80 -20.00
C LYS A 209 3.80 7.72 -20.24
N TRP A 210 4.51 7.25 -19.22
CA TRP A 210 5.45 6.13 -19.33
C TRP A 210 4.77 4.77 -19.53
N GLY A 211 3.47 4.68 -19.29
CA GLY A 211 2.71 3.42 -19.43
C GLY A 211 2.73 2.52 -18.19
N VAL A 212 3.08 3.06 -17.02
CA VAL A 212 3.04 2.38 -15.72
C VAL A 212 1.63 1.84 -15.43
N LYS A 213 1.52 0.67 -14.83
CA LYS A 213 0.25 -0.03 -14.59
C LYS A 213 -0.23 0.03 -13.15
N GLY A 214 0.61 0.42 -12.23
CA GLY A 214 0.25 0.52 -10.82
C GLY A 214 1.36 1.13 -9.99
N ILE A 215 1.02 1.46 -8.74
CA ILE A 215 1.93 2.07 -7.79
C ILE A 215 1.82 1.30 -6.47
N LYS A 216 2.97 1.00 -5.85
CA LYS A 216 3.07 0.55 -4.46
C LYS A 216 3.54 1.72 -3.62
N VAL A 217 2.64 2.33 -2.84
CA VAL A 217 2.97 3.40 -1.91
C VAL A 217 3.35 2.80 -0.55
N ASP A 218 4.49 3.22 0.00
CA ASP A 218 5.06 2.61 1.20
C ASP A 218 5.37 3.64 2.30
N PHE A 219 5.64 3.15 3.51
CA PHE A 219 6.07 3.89 4.71
C PHE A 219 5.07 4.86 5.33
N MET A 220 3.77 4.69 5.16
CA MET A 220 2.77 5.52 5.83
C MET A 220 2.83 5.40 7.36
N GLN A 221 2.93 4.19 7.90
CA GLN A 221 3.21 3.83 9.30
C GLN A 221 2.35 4.52 10.37
N ARG A 222 1.22 5.11 10.01
CA ARG A 222 0.27 5.80 10.90
C ARG A 222 -1.12 5.78 10.29
N ASP A 223 -2.14 5.98 11.13
CA ASP A 223 -3.55 5.95 10.75
C ASP A 223 -4.40 6.91 11.58
N ASP A 224 -3.83 8.08 11.94
CA ASP A 224 -4.64 9.22 12.33
C ASP A 224 -5.47 9.73 11.14
N GLN A 225 -6.46 10.58 11.39
CA GLN A 225 -7.38 11.05 10.35
C GLN A 225 -6.65 11.62 9.12
N TRP A 226 -5.57 12.38 9.33
CA TRP A 226 -4.83 12.99 8.24
C TRP A 226 -4.25 11.92 7.30
N MET A 227 -3.62 10.90 7.88
CA MET A 227 -3.04 9.81 7.09
C MET A 227 -4.12 8.93 6.46
N VAL A 228 -5.23 8.68 7.16
CA VAL A 228 -6.37 7.96 6.55
C VAL A 228 -6.89 8.69 5.31
N ASN A 229 -6.99 10.02 5.37
CA ASN A 229 -7.39 10.80 4.20
C ASN A 229 -6.36 10.70 3.06
N ASN A 230 -5.06 10.70 3.37
CA ASN A 230 -4.00 10.49 2.39
C ASN A 230 -4.06 9.10 1.70
N TYR A 231 -4.59 8.06 2.37
CA TYR A 231 -4.83 6.75 1.74
C TYR A 231 -5.96 6.78 0.70
N HIS A 232 -6.86 7.75 0.81
CA HIS A 232 -8.03 7.90 -0.07
C HIS A 232 -7.82 8.90 -1.20
N GLU A 233 -6.76 9.68 -1.13
CA GLU A 233 -6.34 10.62 -2.16
C GLU A 233 -5.78 9.90 -3.40
#